data_210bb3df58c25a4a61db20f495f987c0
#
_entry.id   210bb3df58c25a4a61db20f495f987c0
#
_cell.length_a   1.000
_cell.length_b   1.000
_cell.length_c   1.000
_cell.angle_alpha   90.00
_cell.angle_beta   90.00
_cell.angle_gamma   90.00
#
_symmetry.space_group_name_H-M   'P 1'
#
loop_
_entity.id
_entity.type
_entity.pdbx_description
1 polymer ?
#
loop_
_entity_poly.entity_id
_entity_poly.type
_entity_poly.pdbx_seq_one_letter_code
_entity_poly.pdbx_strand_id
1 'polypeptide(L)'
;MSIPALAHEDYLRKLVPLLEDGMVIHTYPDNYASFLLRKFMREAGCTKDVIIGGWGSAPYGTRVEKIQGFWTNHVGIKYRAISLRGACLPMSDMDDFIESGKYLPCMDSVYTGNGPDRGDTMIDIGFSNINPVIHVPASLLGVSSMENWSLVYGNAPESYSMYSHGLCPSICRVQYQFYQEQVAIAKELGIDYPKWDYEMFFSRRSILTQEYMGLDENGKDNVVFPLDKPCDEGNTGPNNINHRYITEDIPVGCKIYHDLGVKFGVPTPIIDAMITIGGAFHEKSFYKETKYNLDYLGIGHMTKEELRKYLYDGVYTEKK
;
A
#
# COMPACT_ATOMS: atom_id res chain seq x y z
N MET A 1 -10.58 1.50 -9.43
CA MET A 1 -11.09 0.51 -8.44
C MET A 1 -10.44 0.81 -7.09
N SER A 2 -11.22 0.94 -6.02
CA SER A 2 -10.72 1.18 -4.66
C SER A 2 -11.44 0.22 -3.70
N ILE A 3 -10.82 -0.93 -3.44
CA ILE A 3 -11.36 -2.00 -2.60
C ILE A 3 -10.23 -2.61 -1.75
N PRO A 4 -10.54 -3.23 -0.59
CA PRO A 4 -9.54 -3.93 0.19
C PRO A 4 -8.83 -5.02 -0.64
N ALA A 5 -7.53 -5.18 -0.43
CA ALA A 5 -6.72 -6.11 -1.21
C ALA A 5 -7.21 -7.56 -1.09
N LEU A 6 -7.71 -7.96 0.07
CA LEU A 6 -8.25 -9.31 0.28
C LEU A 6 -9.49 -9.63 -0.59
N ALA A 7 -10.15 -8.61 -1.13
CA ALA A 7 -11.28 -8.75 -2.04
C ALA A 7 -10.89 -8.69 -3.53
N HIS A 8 -9.64 -8.40 -3.87
CA HIS A 8 -9.19 -8.21 -5.25
C HIS A 8 -9.55 -9.40 -6.14
N GLU A 9 -9.29 -10.64 -5.72
CA GLU A 9 -9.53 -11.81 -6.57
C GLU A 9 -11.00 -11.91 -7.01
N ASP A 10 -11.93 -11.78 -6.07
CA ASP A 10 -13.37 -11.89 -6.36
C ASP A 10 -13.83 -10.82 -7.36
N TYR A 11 -13.40 -9.58 -7.15
CA TYR A 11 -13.77 -8.47 -8.04
C TYR A 11 -13.08 -8.56 -9.40
N LEU A 12 -11.80 -8.87 -9.43
CA LEU A 12 -11.04 -8.92 -10.68
C LEU A 12 -11.50 -10.07 -11.58
N ARG A 13 -11.79 -11.25 -11.01
CA ARG A 13 -12.36 -12.36 -11.80
C ARG A 13 -13.72 -12.02 -12.42
N LYS A 14 -14.55 -11.24 -11.73
CA LYS A 14 -15.83 -10.73 -12.26
C LYS A 14 -15.61 -9.61 -13.30
N LEU A 15 -14.53 -8.86 -13.20
CA LEU A 15 -14.21 -7.81 -14.17
C LEU A 15 -13.73 -8.37 -15.51
N VAL A 16 -12.93 -9.45 -15.51
CA VAL A 16 -12.31 -10.00 -16.73
C VAL A 16 -13.30 -10.19 -17.88
N PRO A 17 -14.48 -10.82 -17.71
CA PRO A 17 -15.43 -11.00 -18.81
C PRO A 17 -16.09 -9.70 -19.31
N LEU A 18 -15.92 -8.61 -18.60
CA LEU A 18 -16.49 -7.28 -18.91
C LEU A 18 -15.47 -6.35 -19.58
N LEU A 19 -14.23 -6.80 -19.75
CA LEU A 19 -13.19 -5.98 -20.35
C LEU A 19 -13.45 -5.79 -21.85
N GLU A 20 -13.23 -4.56 -22.30
CA GLU A 20 -13.29 -4.16 -23.70
C GLU A 20 -11.98 -3.48 -24.12
N ASP A 21 -11.66 -3.54 -25.42
CA ASP A 21 -10.45 -2.93 -25.94
C ASP A 21 -10.46 -1.42 -25.71
N GLY A 22 -9.32 -0.88 -25.30
CA GLY A 22 -9.14 0.54 -24.98
C GLY A 22 -9.54 0.95 -23.57
N MET A 23 -10.03 0.02 -22.72
CA MET A 23 -10.27 0.34 -21.31
C MET A 23 -8.98 0.60 -20.57
N VAL A 24 -9.00 1.58 -19.65
CA VAL A 24 -7.92 1.87 -18.71
C VAL A 24 -8.40 1.59 -17.29
N ILE A 25 -7.73 0.68 -16.61
CA ILE A 25 -8.09 0.26 -15.25
C ILE A 25 -7.12 0.89 -14.26
N HIS A 26 -7.67 1.72 -13.34
CA HIS A 26 -6.93 2.32 -12.24
C HIS A 26 -7.29 1.66 -10.90
N THR A 27 -6.28 1.32 -10.11
CA THR A 27 -6.43 0.72 -8.77
C THR A 27 -5.84 1.63 -7.67
N TYR A 28 -6.51 1.70 -6.51
CA TYR A 28 -6.19 2.62 -5.40
C TYR A 28 -6.36 1.96 -4.03
N PRO A 29 -5.30 1.69 -3.28
CA PRO A 29 -3.95 1.42 -3.76
C PRO A 29 -3.91 0.16 -4.63
N ASP A 30 -2.87 0.00 -5.44
CA ASP A 30 -2.77 -1.15 -6.33
C ASP A 30 -2.66 -2.48 -5.56
N ASN A 31 -1.83 -2.54 -4.55
CA ASN A 31 -1.63 -3.76 -3.76
C ASN A 31 -1.50 -5.02 -4.62
N TYR A 32 -0.76 -4.90 -5.71
CA TYR A 32 -0.54 -5.96 -6.72
C TYR A 32 -1.78 -6.42 -7.50
N ALA A 33 -2.88 -5.66 -7.48
CA ALA A 33 -4.08 -5.94 -8.27
C ALA A 33 -3.79 -6.03 -9.76
N SER A 34 -2.86 -5.21 -10.26
CA SER A 34 -2.44 -5.20 -11.67
C SER A 34 -1.85 -6.55 -12.10
N PHE A 35 -1.02 -7.18 -11.27
CA PHE A 35 -0.50 -8.52 -11.53
C PHE A 35 -1.62 -9.57 -11.56
N LEU A 36 -2.54 -9.48 -10.58
CA LEU A 36 -3.67 -10.41 -10.49
C LEU A 36 -4.59 -10.27 -11.69
N LEU A 37 -4.90 -9.06 -12.12
CA LEU A 37 -5.77 -8.85 -13.28
C LEU A 37 -5.14 -9.41 -14.55
N ARG A 38 -3.85 -9.11 -14.81
CA ARG A 38 -3.12 -9.70 -15.95
C ARG A 38 -3.10 -11.24 -15.88
N LYS A 39 -2.92 -11.82 -14.69
CA LYS A 39 -2.99 -13.26 -14.49
C LYS A 39 -4.38 -13.82 -14.82
N PHE A 40 -5.43 -13.22 -14.28
CA PHE A 40 -6.79 -13.71 -14.51
C PHE A 40 -7.26 -13.54 -15.95
N MET A 41 -6.80 -12.50 -16.65
CA MET A 41 -6.98 -12.37 -18.10
C MET A 41 -6.37 -13.55 -18.85
N ARG A 42 -5.11 -13.93 -18.53
CA ARG A 42 -4.46 -15.10 -19.15
C ARG A 42 -5.20 -16.39 -18.84
N GLU A 43 -5.55 -16.64 -17.58
CA GLU A 43 -6.30 -17.82 -17.16
C GLU A 43 -7.65 -17.96 -17.88
N ALA A 44 -8.30 -16.84 -18.19
CA ALA A 44 -9.58 -16.80 -18.89
C ALA A 44 -9.44 -16.74 -20.43
N GLY A 45 -8.22 -16.72 -20.97
CA GLY A 45 -7.98 -16.52 -22.41
C GLY A 45 -8.44 -15.17 -22.94
N CYS A 46 -8.52 -14.15 -22.08
CA CYS A 46 -8.91 -12.80 -22.45
C CYS A 46 -7.75 -12.10 -23.17
N THR A 47 -7.97 -11.73 -24.44
CA THR A 47 -6.98 -11.07 -25.31
C THR A 47 -7.28 -9.59 -25.51
N LYS A 48 -8.14 -9.01 -24.69
CA LYS A 48 -8.49 -7.60 -24.78
C LYS A 48 -7.30 -6.69 -24.56
N ASP A 49 -7.19 -5.68 -25.41
CA ASP A 49 -6.18 -4.63 -25.30
C ASP A 49 -6.63 -3.60 -24.27
N VAL A 50 -6.07 -3.69 -23.06
CA VAL A 50 -6.43 -2.85 -21.92
C VAL A 50 -5.17 -2.34 -21.21
N ILE A 51 -5.21 -1.11 -20.75
CA ILE A 51 -4.16 -0.54 -19.91
C ILE A 51 -4.51 -0.84 -18.44
N ILE A 52 -3.58 -1.42 -17.70
CA ILE A 52 -3.79 -1.76 -16.29
C ILE A 52 -2.69 -1.12 -15.47
N GLY A 53 -3.08 -0.28 -14.53
CA GLY A 53 -2.14 0.35 -13.63
C GLY A 53 -2.74 0.67 -12.28
N GLY A 54 -1.90 1.17 -11.40
CA GLY A 54 -2.29 1.48 -10.04
C GLY A 54 -1.44 2.56 -9.41
N TRP A 55 -1.91 2.98 -8.27
CA TRP A 55 -1.35 4.07 -7.49
C TRP A 55 -0.91 3.55 -6.12
N GLY A 56 0.11 4.17 -5.54
CA GLY A 56 0.64 3.76 -4.24
C GLY A 56 -0.35 3.96 -3.09
N SER A 57 -1.36 4.83 -3.27
CA SER A 57 -2.40 5.04 -2.25
C SER A 57 -3.72 5.47 -2.89
N ALA A 58 -4.72 5.74 -2.04
CA ALA A 58 -5.97 6.36 -2.47
C ALA A 58 -5.82 7.89 -2.55
N PRO A 59 -6.48 8.56 -3.51
CA PRO A 59 -6.41 10.01 -3.66
C PRO A 59 -7.12 10.78 -2.53
N TYR A 60 -8.01 10.11 -1.80
CA TYR A 60 -8.75 10.68 -0.66
C TYR A 60 -8.77 9.74 0.52
N GLY A 61 -8.56 10.26 1.72
CA GLY A 61 -8.91 9.60 2.97
C GLY A 61 -10.31 10.02 3.39
N THR A 62 -11.25 9.07 3.33
CA THR A 62 -12.67 9.36 3.61
C THR A 62 -13.19 8.51 4.76
N ARG A 63 -14.15 9.05 5.48
CA ARG A 63 -14.90 8.33 6.52
C ARG A 63 -16.37 8.69 6.42
N VAL A 64 -17.23 7.66 6.52
CA VAL A 64 -18.66 7.91 6.73
C VAL A 64 -18.85 8.51 8.11
N GLU A 65 -19.58 9.59 8.20
CA GLU A 65 -19.82 10.28 9.47
C GLU A 65 -20.87 9.56 10.30
N LYS A 66 -20.68 9.64 11.62
CA LYS A 66 -21.69 9.22 12.60
C LYS A 66 -22.21 10.43 13.35
N ILE A 67 -23.53 10.54 13.49
CA ILE A 67 -24.17 11.52 14.34
C ILE A 67 -24.92 10.75 15.43
N GLN A 68 -24.62 11.03 16.69
CA GLN A 68 -25.18 10.33 17.86
C GLN A 68 -25.08 8.79 17.76
N GLY A 69 -23.96 8.29 17.19
CA GLY A 69 -23.70 6.85 17.03
C GLY A 69 -24.32 6.21 15.78
N PHE A 70 -25.19 6.89 15.06
CA PHE A 70 -25.81 6.38 13.82
C PHE A 70 -25.03 6.80 12.58
N TRP A 71 -24.86 5.87 11.64
CA TRP A 71 -24.27 6.16 10.35
C TRP A 71 -25.13 7.15 9.57
N THR A 72 -24.51 8.15 8.99
CA THR A 72 -25.16 9.12 8.11
C THR A 72 -24.89 8.78 6.64
N ASN A 73 -25.52 9.53 5.73
CA ASN A 73 -25.19 9.54 4.31
C ASN A 73 -24.08 10.56 3.96
N HIS A 74 -23.45 11.17 4.96
CA HIS A 74 -22.35 12.10 4.77
C HIS A 74 -21.02 11.38 4.82
N VAL A 75 -20.14 11.73 3.88
CA VAL A 75 -18.76 11.23 3.82
C VAL A 75 -17.83 12.41 4.04
N GLY A 76 -17.17 12.42 5.19
CA GLY A 76 -16.13 13.40 5.49
C GLY A 76 -14.84 13.07 4.77
N ILE A 77 -14.22 14.06 4.13
CA ILE A 77 -12.89 13.96 3.55
C ILE A 77 -11.89 14.43 4.61
N LYS A 78 -11.05 13.51 5.07
CA LYS A 78 -10.02 13.78 6.08
C LYS A 78 -8.74 14.34 5.47
N TYR A 79 -8.37 13.83 4.30
CA TYR A 79 -7.26 14.32 3.51
C TYR A 79 -7.48 14.05 2.02
N ARG A 80 -6.74 14.75 1.19
CA ARG A 80 -6.64 14.52 -0.25
C ARG A 80 -5.18 14.53 -0.68
N ALA A 81 -4.83 13.70 -1.65
CA ALA A 81 -3.52 13.72 -2.27
C ALA A 81 -3.44 14.87 -3.26
N ILE A 82 -2.32 15.56 -3.28
CA ILE A 82 -1.97 16.55 -4.32
C ILE A 82 -0.87 16.05 -5.25
N SER A 83 -0.29 14.93 -4.92
CA SER A 83 0.56 14.10 -5.78
C SER A 83 0.36 12.64 -5.40
N LEU A 84 0.38 11.74 -6.37
CA LEU A 84 0.34 10.30 -6.15
C LEU A 84 1.34 9.62 -7.08
N ARG A 85 2.08 8.67 -6.53
CA ARG A 85 2.96 7.81 -7.31
C ARG A 85 2.16 6.70 -7.97
N GLY A 86 2.30 6.56 -9.28
CA GLY A 86 1.57 5.58 -10.09
C GLY A 86 2.40 4.97 -11.19
N ALA A 87 2.08 3.73 -11.55
CA ALA A 87 2.65 3.02 -12.69
C ALA A 87 1.63 2.07 -13.32
N CYS A 88 1.98 1.48 -14.45
CA CYS A 88 1.16 0.50 -15.14
C CYS A 88 1.95 -0.77 -15.49
N LEU A 89 1.25 -1.79 -15.93
CA LEU A 89 1.81 -3.07 -16.38
C LEU A 89 1.28 -3.40 -17.78
N PRO A 90 2.13 -3.33 -18.82
CA PRO A 90 3.56 -2.96 -18.77
C PRO A 90 3.80 -1.45 -18.70
N MET A 91 5.06 -1.09 -18.42
CA MET A 91 5.50 0.30 -18.35
C MET A 91 5.45 1.02 -19.71
N SER A 92 5.46 0.29 -20.81
CA SER A 92 5.28 0.86 -22.16
C SER A 92 4.01 1.71 -22.32
N ASP A 93 2.99 1.43 -21.50
CA ASP A 93 1.68 2.09 -21.56
C ASP A 93 1.58 3.29 -20.59
N MET A 94 2.70 3.70 -19.99
CA MET A 94 2.71 4.68 -18.89
C MET A 94 2.15 6.04 -19.28
N ASP A 95 2.45 6.53 -20.48
CA ASP A 95 1.98 7.84 -20.90
C ASP A 95 0.46 7.90 -21.02
N ASP A 96 -0.13 6.88 -21.61
CA ASP A 96 -1.59 6.75 -21.74
C ASP A 96 -2.25 6.50 -20.39
N PHE A 97 -1.63 5.70 -19.52
CA PHE A 97 -2.11 5.49 -18.16
C PHE A 97 -2.18 6.80 -17.36
N ILE A 98 -1.10 7.56 -17.34
CA ILE A 98 -1.05 8.86 -16.64
C ILE A 98 -2.04 9.85 -17.27
N GLU A 99 -2.08 9.95 -18.59
CA GLU A 99 -2.99 10.87 -19.28
C GLU A 99 -4.46 10.57 -18.95
N SER A 100 -4.84 9.30 -18.93
CA SER A 100 -6.21 8.88 -18.64
C SER A 100 -6.67 9.25 -17.22
N GLY A 101 -5.75 9.35 -16.29
CA GLY A 101 -6.05 9.75 -14.89
C GLY A 101 -6.65 11.14 -14.77
N LYS A 102 -6.41 12.03 -15.73
CA LYS A 102 -6.99 13.39 -15.76
C LYS A 102 -8.53 13.38 -15.86
N TYR A 103 -9.08 12.31 -16.42
CA TYR A 103 -10.52 12.19 -16.64
C TYR A 103 -11.25 11.56 -15.44
N LEU A 104 -10.51 11.18 -14.40
CA LEU A 104 -11.07 10.59 -13.20
C LEU A 104 -11.33 11.67 -12.14
N PRO A 105 -12.60 11.93 -11.76
CA PRO A 105 -12.92 12.99 -10.79
C PRO A 105 -12.20 12.81 -9.44
N CYS A 106 -11.91 11.57 -9.04
CA CYS A 106 -11.17 11.29 -7.82
C CYS A 106 -9.68 11.69 -7.89
N MET A 107 -9.16 12.00 -9.07
CA MET A 107 -7.76 12.42 -9.27
C MET A 107 -7.61 13.93 -9.46
N ASP A 108 -8.71 14.68 -9.40
CA ASP A 108 -8.71 16.14 -9.61
C ASP A 108 -7.65 16.85 -8.75
N SER A 109 -7.62 16.57 -7.45
CA SER A 109 -6.66 17.21 -6.55
C SER A 109 -5.19 16.86 -6.84
N VAL A 110 -4.93 15.71 -7.46
CA VAL A 110 -3.58 15.33 -7.90
C VAL A 110 -3.19 16.16 -9.13
N TYR A 111 -4.03 16.20 -10.16
CA TYR A 111 -3.72 16.89 -11.41
C TYR A 111 -3.76 18.43 -11.31
N THR A 112 -4.52 18.97 -10.36
CA THR A 112 -4.52 20.42 -10.05
C THR A 112 -3.48 20.81 -8.98
N GLY A 113 -2.90 19.83 -8.30
CA GLY A 113 -1.83 20.02 -7.31
C GLY A 113 -0.44 19.91 -7.92
N ASN A 114 0.40 19.02 -7.37
CA ASN A 114 1.78 18.83 -7.82
C ASN A 114 1.90 17.82 -8.98
N GLY A 115 0.80 17.25 -9.39
CA GLY A 115 0.75 16.28 -10.47
C GLY A 115 1.01 14.82 -10.02
N PRO A 116 0.80 13.87 -10.96
CA PRO A 116 1.15 12.48 -10.72
C PRO A 116 2.68 12.32 -10.65
N ASP A 117 3.14 11.54 -9.66
CA ASP A 117 4.53 11.07 -9.59
C ASP A 117 4.64 9.75 -10.36
N ARG A 118 5.53 9.70 -11.34
CA ARG A 118 5.72 8.52 -12.20
C ARG A 118 6.59 7.49 -11.48
N GLY A 119 6.00 6.37 -11.15
CA GLY A 119 6.72 5.21 -10.67
C GLY A 119 7.53 4.51 -11.77
N ASP A 120 8.41 3.61 -11.37
CA ASP A 120 9.21 2.84 -12.32
C ASP A 120 8.50 1.55 -12.75
N THR A 121 7.91 0.82 -11.80
CA THR A 121 7.20 -0.45 -12.08
C THR A 121 6.10 -0.71 -11.07
N MET A 122 5.26 -1.72 -11.31
CA MET A 122 4.23 -2.13 -10.34
C MET A 122 4.80 -2.73 -9.04
N ILE A 123 6.08 -3.13 -9.01
CA ILE A 123 6.76 -3.51 -7.76
C ILE A 123 7.08 -2.27 -6.93
N ASP A 124 7.60 -1.23 -7.56
CA ASP A 124 7.79 0.08 -6.93
C ASP A 124 6.46 0.62 -6.35
N ILE A 125 5.36 0.52 -7.11
CA ILE A 125 4.05 0.94 -6.62
C ILE A 125 3.59 0.10 -5.41
N GLY A 126 3.88 -1.18 -5.40
CA GLY A 126 3.65 -2.03 -4.24
C GLY A 126 4.44 -1.59 -3.00
N PHE A 127 5.69 -1.16 -3.17
CA PHE A 127 6.51 -0.58 -2.09
C PHE A 127 6.04 0.82 -1.68
N SER A 128 5.51 1.59 -2.62
CA SER A 128 4.99 2.94 -2.39
C SER A 128 3.67 2.96 -1.60
N ASN A 129 3.01 1.81 -1.43
CA ASN A 129 1.98 1.69 -0.41
C ASN A 129 2.64 1.65 0.98
N ILE A 130 2.66 2.80 1.64
CA ILE A 130 3.34 2.98 2.92
C ILE A 130 2.68 2.22 4.09
N ASN A 131 1.44 1.74 3.91
CA ASN A 131 0.68 1.12 4.99
C ASN A 131 1.41 -0.02 5.69
N PRO A 132 2.00 -1.02 5.00
CA PRO A 132 2.73 -2.08 5.68
C PRO A 132 3.92 -1.59 6.51
N VAL A 133 4.61 -0.55 6.01
CA VAL A 133 5.79 0.03 6.69
C VAL A 133 5.40 0.78 7.96
N ILE A 134 4.29 1.52 7.92
CA ILE A 134 3.85 2.34 9.07
C ILE A 134 2.99 1.51 10.02
N HIS A 135 1.99 0.82 9.50
CA HIS A 135 0.99 0.15 10.32
C HIS A 135 1.53 -1.06 11.06
N VAL A 136 2.28 -1.94 10.37
CA VAL A 136 2.64 -3.24 10.95
C VAL A 136 3.59 -3.06 12.13
N PRO A 137 4.73 -2.37 12.03
CA PRO A 137 5.58 -2.14 13.19
C PRO A 137 4.87 -1.37 14.31
N ALA A 138 4.11 -0.32 13.98
CA ALA A 138 3.42 0.48 14.99
C ALA A 138 2.36 -0.32 15.74
N SER A 139 1.60 -1.17 15.05
CA SER A 139 0.55 -1.98 15.67
C SER A 139 1.12 -3.14 16.50
N LEU A 140 2.15 -3.82 15.99
CA LEU A 140 2.73 -4.97 16.69
C LEU A 140 3.58 -4.55 17.90
N LEU A 141 4.42 -3.53 17.74
CA LEU A 141 5.30 -3.07 18.83
C LEU A 141 4.56 -2.18 19.82
N GLY A 142 3.46 -1.55 19.41
CA GLY A 142 2.57 -0.76 20.24
C GLY A 142 1.41 -1.56 20.87
N VAL A 143 1.38 -2.89 20.71
CA VAL A 143 0.27 -3.74 21.14
C VAL A 143 -0.09 -3.57 22.61
N SER A 144 0.90 -3.44 23.49
CA SER A 144 0.67 -3.26 24.94
C SER A 144 -0.15 -1.99 25.23
N SER A 145 0.14 -0.88 24.54
CA SER A 145 -0.65 0.35 24.67
C SER A 145 -2.08 0.16 24.15
N MET A 146 -2.22 -0.53 23.03
CA MET A 146 -3.51 -0.78 22.41
C MET A 146 -4.41 -1.65 23.26
N GLU A 147 -3.93 -2.81 23.71
CA GLU A 147 -4.74 -3.77 24.48
C GLU A 147 -5.03 -3.30 25.90
N ASN A 148 -4.15 -2.52 26.49
CA ASN A 148 -4.32 -1.94 27.83
C ASN A 148 -5.03 -0.58 27.84
N TRP A 149 -5.43 -0.06 26.67
CA TRP A 149 -5.97 1.30 26.55
C TRP A 149 -7.16 1.56 27.46
N SER A 150 -8.07 0.61 27.57
CA SER A 150 -9.21 0.71 28.48
C SER A 150 -8.89 0.24 29.90
N LEU A 151 -8.22 -0.90 30.03
CA LEU A 151 -8.03 -1.55 31.33
C LEU A 151 -7.07 -0.79 32.24
N VAL A 152 -5.98 -0.27 31.67
CA VAL A 152 -4.91 0.40 32.43
C VAL A 152 -5.08 1.91 32.40
N TYR A 153 -5.43 2.46 31.26
CA TYR A 153 -5.49 3.91 31.07
C TYR A 153 -6.89 4.49 31.27
N GLY A 154 -7.92 3.64 31.40
CA GLY A 154 -9.31 4.08 31.64
C GLY A 154 -9.99 4.80 30.48
N ASN A 155 -9.43 4.68 29.28
CA ASN A 155 -9.94 5.34 28.07
C ASN A 155 -10.95 4.47 27.31
N ALA A 156 -11.81 5.08 26.49
CA ALA A 156 -12.67 4.34 25.59
C ALA A 156 -11.84 3.59 24.54
N PRO A 157 -12.08 2.26 24.30
CA PRO A 157 -11.26 1.45 23.39
C PRO A 157 -11.13 2.07 21.98
N GLU A 158 -12.22 2.64 21.50
CA GLU A 158 -12.30 3.27 20.19
C GLU A 158 -11.53 4.58 20.05
N SER A 159 -11.06 5.14 21.17
CA SER A 159 -10.25 6.37 21.17
C SER A 159 -8.76 6.13 20.98
N TYR A 160 -8.32 4.88 20.98
CA TYR A 160 -6.91 4.58 20.71
C TYR A 160 -6.54 4.98 19.28
N SER A 161 -5.37 5.59 19.14
CA SER A 161 -4.74 5.85 17.84
C SER A 161 -3.30 5.38 17.89
N MET A 162 -2.89 4.52 16.97
CA MET A 162 -1.49 4.13 16.89
C MET A 162 -0.59 5.34 16.58
N TYR A 163 -1.10 6.32 15.84
CA TYR A 163 -0.36 7.53 15.48
C TYR A 163 -0.08 8.44 16.69
N SER A 164 -1.08 8.58 17.59
CA SER A 164 -0.96 9.43 18.77
C SER A 164 -0.41 8.70 20.00
N HIS A 165 -0.71 7.41 20.16
CA HIS A 165 -0.47 6.66 21.39
C HIS A 165 0.46 5.47 21.22
N GLY A 166 0.56 4.93 20.01
CA GLY A 166 1.38 3.75 19.71
C GLY A 166 2.78 4.08 19.20
N LEU A 167 2.93 5.17 18.44
CA LEU A 167 4.21 5.57 17.88
C LEU A 167 5.18 6.15 18.94
N CYS A 168 6.44 5.80 18.78
CA CYS A 168 7.54 6.40 19.53
C CYS A 168 8.83 6.37 18.69
N PRO A 169 9.87 7.13 19.05
CA PRO A 169 11.12 7.19 18.26
C PRO A 169 11.76 5.84 17.98
N SER A 170 11.61 4.86 18.88
CA SER A 170 12.16 3.51 18.67
C SER A 170 11.38 2.73 17.61
N ILE A 171 10.07 2.84 17.59
CA ILE A 171 9.22 2.23 16.56
C ILE A 171 9.49 2.87 15.20
N CYS A 172 9.64 4.19 15.15
CA CYS A 172 9.99 4.90 13.92
C CYS A 172 11.32 4.42 13.33
N ARG A 173 12.32 4.14 14.18
CA ARG A 173 13.56 3.52 13.70
C ARG A 173 13.35 2.13 13.07
N VAL A 174 12.45 1.34 13.62
CA VAL A 174 12.08 0.03 13.02
C VAL A 174 11.38 0.22 11.67
N GLN A 175 10.43 1.17 11.57
CA GLN A 175 9.77 1.53 10.32
C GLN A 175 10.78 1.97 9.25
N TYR A 176 11.76 2.79 9.62
CA TYR A 176 12.80 3.20 8.70
C TYR A 176 13.69 2.04 8.24
N GLN A 177 14.06 1.12 9.12
CA GLN A 177 14.80 -0.09 8.73
C GLN A 177 13.97 -1.00 7.82
N PHE A 178 12.66 -1.14 8.07
CA PHE A 178 11.75 -1.83 7.16
C PHE A 178 11.80 -1.22 5.74
N TYR A 179 11.69 0.09 5.65
CA TYR A 179 11.81 0.80 4.38
C TYR A 179 13.18 0.57 3.70
N GLN A 180 14.28 0.53 4.46
CA GLN A 180 15.61 0.25 3.89
C GLN A 180 15.69 -1.15 3.28
N GLU A 181 14.97 -2.13 3.80
CA GLU A 181 14.87 -3.46 3.19
C GLU A 181 14.13 -3.42 1.85
N GLN A 182 13.06 -2.62 1.72
CA GLN A 182 12.42 -2.38 0.42
C GLN A 182 13.37 -1.71 -0.58
N VAL A 183 14.13 -0.71 -0.15
CA VAL A 183 15.17 -0.05 -0.98
C VAL A 183 16.21 -1.06 -1.45
N ALA A 184 16.62 -1.98 -0.59
CA ALA A 184 17.60 -3.02 -0.96
C ALA A 184 17.04 -3.99 -2.01
N ILE A 185 15.78 -4.40 -1.87
CA ILE A 185 15.08 -5.25 -2.87
C ILE A 185 14.97 -4.51 -4.20
N ALA A 186 14.50 -3.28 -4.19
CA ALA A 186 14.38 -2.46 -5.41
C ALA A 186 15.72 -2.30 -6.13
N LYS A 187 16.78 -2.00 -5.36
CA LYS A 187 18.15 -1.91 -5.88
C LYS A 187 18.61 -3.21 -6.53
N GLU A 188 18.37 -4.36 -5.89
CA GLU A 188 18.72 -5.66 -6.46
C GLU A 188 17.98 -5.92 -7.75
N LEU A 189 16.71 -5.59 -7.82
CA LEU A 189 15.89 -5.72 -9.04
C LEU A 189 16.25 -4.69 -10.13
N GLY A 190 17.04 -3.68 -9.81
CA GLY A 190 17.33 -2.56 -10.71
C GLY A 190 16.12 -1.70 -10.98
N ILE A 191 15.25 -1.55 -9.98
CA ILE A 191 14.05 -0.70 -10.00
C ILE A 191 14.40 0.66 -9.39
N ASP A 192 13.96 1.73 -10.02
CA ASP A 192 14.12 3.08 -9.49
C ASP A 192 13.07 3.34 -8.41
N TYR A 193 13.48 3.12 -7.16
CA TYR A 193 12.68 3.37 -5.98
C TYR A 193 13.34 4.47 -5.14
N PRO A 194 12.59 5.44 -4.63
CA PRO A 194 13.14 6.56 -3.86
C PRO A 194 14.01 6.13 -2.69
N LYS A 195 15.15 6.81 -2.51
CA LYS A 195 16.09 6.53 -1.43
C LYS A 195 16.20 7.77 -0.55
N TRP A 196 15.50 7.74 0.55
CA TRP A 196 15.49 8.83 1.51
C TRP A 196 16.33 8.51 2.74
N ASP A 197 16.94 9.53 3.33
CA ASP A 197 17.44 9.45 4.68
C ASP A 197 16.29 9.44 5.70
N TYR A 198 16.62 9.33 6.98
CA TYR A 198 15.63 9.23 8.05
C TYR A 198 14.70 10.45 8.12
N GLU A 199 15.25 11.65 8.04
CA GLU A 199 14.47 12.88 8.13
C GLU A 199 13.56 13.05 6.93
N MET A 200 14.08 12.79 5.73
CA MET A 200 13.29 12.84 4.51
C MET A 200 12.22 11.76 4.49
N PHE A 201 12.52 10.53 4.95
CA PHE A 201 11.54 9.46 5.02
C PHE A 201 10.32 9.85 5.88
N PHE A 202 10.53 10.49 7.02
CA PHE A 202 9.45 10.98 7.88
C PHE A 202 8.96 12.40 7.52
N SER A 203 9.44 12.97 6.43
CA SER A 203 8.91 14.22 5.90
C SER A 203 7.61 13.99 5.13
N ARG A 204 6.85 15.06 4.91
CA ARG A 204 5.66 15.03 4.07
C ARG A 204 5.91 14.48 2.66
N ARG A 205 7.08 14.77 2.09
CA ARG A 205 7.43 14.41 0.72
C ARG A 205 7.60 12.92 0.53
N SER A 206 8.07 12.24 1.55
CA SER A 206 8.48 10.85 1.40
C SER A 206 7.42 9.85 1.81
N ILE A 207 6.94 9.89 3.07
CA ILE A 207 5.97 8.90 3.59
C ILE A 207 4.80 8.72 2.66
N LEU A 208 4.58 9.73 1.87
CA LEU A 208 3.45 9.72 0.99
C LEU A 208 3.87 9.68 -0.46
N THR A 209 5.16 9.85 -0.83
CA THR A 209 5.42 10.16 -2.22
C THR A 209 4.20 10.85 -2.85
N GLN A 210 3.45 11.43 -1.97
CA GLN A 210 2.06 11.77 -2.07
C GLN A 210 1.91 12.90 -1.10
N GLU A 211 1.99 14.11 -1.55
CA GLU A 211 1.72 15.22 -0.66
C GLU A 211 0.25 15.18 -0.27
N TYR A 212 -0.03 14.58 0.86
CA TYR A 212 -1.37 14.65 1.44
C TYR A 212 -1.61 16.03 1.99
N MET A 213 -2.68 16.59 1.59
CA MET A 213 -3.15 17.84 2.14
C MET A 213 -4.29 17.65 3.11
N GLY A 214 -4.01 18.03 4.37
CA GLY A 214 -5.01 18.81 5.04
C GLY A 214 -4.45 20.21 5.28
N LEU A 215 -4.90 21.17 4.60
CA LEU A 215 -4.77 22.55 5.06
C LEU A 215 -5.93 22.82 6.01
N ASP A 216 -5.62 23.42 7.17
CA ASP A 216 -6.66 23.98 8.04
C ASP A 216 -7.30 25.22 7.38
N GLU A 217 -8.28 25.79 8.03
CA GLU A 217 -8.96 27.00 7.59
C GLU A 217 -8.03 28.21 7.38
N ASN A 218 -6.80 28.15 7.92
CA ASN A 218 -5.78 29.18 7.77
C ASN A 218 -4.72 28.83 6.70
N GLY A 219 -4.95 27.77 5.95
CA GLY A 219 -4.00 27.28 4.95
C GLY A 219 -2.77 26.63 5.55
N LYS A 220 -2.83 26.20 6.82
CA LYS A 220 -1.76 25.53 7.53
C LYS A 220 -1.94 24.02 7.44
N ASP A 221 -0.84 23.33 7.35
CA ASP A 221 -0.84 21.88 7.24
C ASP A 221 -1.45 21.18 8.46
N ASN A 222 -2.52 20.44 8.25
CA ASN A 222 -3.17 19.64 9.28
C ASN A 222 -2.42 18.35 9.61
N VAL A 223 -1.56 17.90 8.73
CA VAL A 223 -0.78 16.69 8.95
C VAL A 223 0.59 17.09 9.46
N VAL A 224 0.83 16.86 10.74
CA VAL A 224 2.11 17.13 11.38
C VAL A 224 2.99 15.89 11.17
N PHE A 225 3.83 15.93 10.15
CA PHE A 225 4.98 15.05 10.05
C PHE A 225 6.22 15.83 10.54
N PRO A 226 7.19 15.19 11.14
CA PRO A 226 7.49 13.77 11.07
C PRO A 226 6.68 12.92 12.07
N LEU A 227 6.39 11.69 11.69
CA LEU A 227 5.79 10.65 12.53
C LEU A 227 6.80 10.02 13.52
N ASP A 228 7.91 10.68 13.79
CA ASP A 228 8.89 10.26 14.79
C ASP A 228 8.45 10.56 16.22
N LYS A 229 7.29 11.14 16.37
CA LYS A 229 6.65 11.47 17.65
C LYS A 229 5.12 11.34 17.49
N PRO A 230 4.38 11.18 18.59
CA PRO A 230 2.94 11.16 18.56
C PRO A 230 2.36 12.36 17.82
N CYS A 231 1.48 12.11 16.88
CA CYS A 231 0.75 13.15 16.16
C CYS A 231 -0.76 12.90 16.28
N ASP A 232 -1.53 13.97 16.36
CA ASP A 232 -2.98 13.91 16.36
C ASP A 232 -3.50 14.04 14.92
N GLU A 233 -3.65 12.90 14.26
CA GLU A 233 -4.23 12.86 12.91
C GLU A 233 -5.75 12.69 12.90
N GLY A 234 -6.37 12.58 14.05
CA GLY A 234 -7.79 12.28 14.16
C GLY A 234 -8.19 10.89 13.63
N ASN A 235 -7.22 10.04 13.32
CA ASN A 235 -7.44 8.65 12.94
C ASN A 235 -7.31 7.75 14.17
N THR A 236 -8.40 7.11 14.56
CA THR A 236 -8.41 6.10 15.62
C THR A 236 -8.12 4.70 15.06
N GLY A 237 -7.63 3.82 15.92
CA GLY A 237 -7.28 2.44 15.61
C GLY A 237 -5.78 2.19 15.49
N PRO A 238 -5.38 0.90 15.38
CA PRO A 238 -6.24 -0.27 15.57
C PRO A 238 -6.66 -0.41 17.03
N ASN A 239 -7.81 -0.99 17.31
CA ASN A 239 -8.28 -1.21 18.69
C ASN A 239 -8.17 -2.67 19.14
N ASN A 240 -7.67 -3.53 18.28
CA ASN A 240 -7.34 -4.93 18.58
C ASN A 240 -6.42 -5.50 17.49
N ILE A 241 -5.83 -6.66 17.76
CA ILE A 241 -4.90 -7.34 16.85
C ILE A 241 -5.53 -7.83 15.54
N ASN A 242 -6.85 -7.99 15.48
CA ASN A 242 -7.55 -8.44 14.26
C ASN A 242 -7.85 -7.31 13.29
N HIS A 243 -7.37 -6.11 13.57
CA HIS A 243 -7.54 -4.97 12.67
C HIS A 243 -6.75 -5.17 11.37
N ARG A 244 -7.27 -4.62 10.27
CA ARG A 244 -6.69 -4.74 8.93
C ARG A 244 -5.24 -4.24 8.82
N TYR A 245 -4.79 -3.36 9.69
CA TYR A 245 -3.39 -2.92 9.76
C TYR A 245 -2.40 -4.06 10.05
N ILE A 246 -2.89 -5.18 10.52
CA ILE A 246 -2.12 -6.41 10.74
C ILE A 246 -2.59 -7.49 9.75
N THR A 247 -3.90 -7.77 9.74
CA THR A 247 -4.46 -8.93 9.04
C THR A 247 -4.51 -8.79 7.51
N GLU A 248 -4.38 -7.58 6.99
CA GLU A 248 -4.25 -7.29 5.56
C GLU A 248 -2.82 -6.92 5.18
N ASP A 249 -2.18 -6.02 5.95
CA ASP A 249 -0.88 -5.47 5.55
C ASP A 249 0.27 -6.49 5.67
N ILE A 250 0.17 -7.47 6.59
CA ILE A 250 1.16 -8.56 6.64
C ILE A 250 1.06 -9.47 5.41
N PRO A 251 -0.10 -10.08 5.07
CA PRO A 251 -0.18 -10.96 3.91
C PRO A 251 0.07 -10.26 2.58
N VAL A 252 -0.46 -9.06 2.39
CA VAL A 252 -0.43 -8.38 1.09
C VAL A 252 0.87 -7.60 0.89
N GLY A 253 1.42 -6.99 1.95
CA GLY A 253 2.66 -6.23 1.91
C GLY A 253 3.86 -7.05 2.36
N CYS A 254 4.01 -7.24 3.67
CA CYS A 254 5.21 -7.86 4.26
C CYS A 254 5.57 -9.19 3.61
N LYS A 255 4.59 -10.06 3.36
CA LYS A 255 4.83 -11.40 2.77
C LYS A 255 5.38 -11.32 1.34
N ILE A 256 4.86 -10.40 0.53
CA ILE A 256 5.37 -10.20 -0.83
C ILE A 256 6.80 -9.63 -0.80
N TYR A 257 7.09 -8.70 0.11
CA TYR A 257 8.44 -8.14 0.26
C TYR A 257 9.44 -9.22 0.71
N HIS A 258 9.05 -10.05 1.69
CA HIS A 258 9.83 -11.23 2.09
C HIS A 258 10.12 -12.14 0.90
N ASP A 259 9.09 -12.51 0.12
CA ASP A 259 9.24 -13.43 -1.02
C ASP A 259 10.16 -12.87 -2.10
N LEU A 260 10.08 -11.58 -2.37
CA LEU A 260 11.02 -10.90 -3.26
C LEU A 260 12.45 -10.95 -2.71
N GLY A 261 12.60 -10.66 -1.41
CA GLY A 261 13.90 -10.77 -0.72
C GLY A 261 14.50 -12.16 -0.84
N VAL A 262 13.75 -13.20 -0.49
CA VAL A 262 14.19 -14.61 -0.59
C VAL A 262 14.55 -14.98 -2.04
N LYS A 263 13.68 -14.63 -2.98
CA LYS A 263 13.86 -14.97 -4.38
C LYS A 263 15.12 -14.36 -4.99
N PHE A 264 15.45 -13.14 -4.63
CA PHE A 264 16.55 -12.37 -5.22
C PHE A 264 17.76 -12.22 -4.28
N GLY A 265 17.77 -12.95 -3.16
CA GLY A 265 18.92 -13.02 -2.27
C GLY A 265 19.14 -11.76 -1.41
N VAL A 266 18.10 -10.99 -1.14
CA VAL A 266 18.14 -9.80 -0.29
C VAL A 266 17.59 -10.14 1.10
N PRO A 267 18.38 -10.05 2.18
CA PRO A 267 17.90 -10.27 3.54
C PRO A 267 16.84 -9.24 3.96
N THR A 268 15.78 -9.70 4.63
CA THR A 268 14.67 -8.87 5.11
C THR A 268 14.39 -9.11 6.60
N PRO A 269 15.38 -8.96 7.50
CA PRO A 269 15.23 -9.38 8.89
C PRO A 269 14.15 -8.62 9.68
N ILE A 270 13.91 -7.35 9.39
CA ILE A 270 12.84 -6.58 10.04
C ILE A 270 11.47 -7.01 9.52
N ILE A 271 11.32 -7.13 8.22
CA ILE A 271 10.07 -7.64 7.60
C ILE A 271 9.75 -9.02 8.14
N ASP A 272 10.74 -9.91 8.22
CA ASP A 272 10.60 -11.27 8.74
C ASP A 272 10.19 -11.29 10.21
N ALA A 273 10.79 -10.42 11.03
CA ALA A 273 10.40 -10.26 12.42
C ALA A 273 8.92 -9.82 12.55
N MET A 274 8.48 -8.87 11.72
CA MET A 274 7.08 -8.41 11.73
C MET A 274 6.11 -9.53 11.35
N ILE A 275 6.42 -10.31 10.31
CA ILE A 275 5.60 -11.47 9.91
C ILE A 275 5.52 -12.50 11.04
N THR A 276 6.65 -12.78 11.68
CA THR A 276 6.77 -13.78 12.76
C THR A 276 5.98 -13.35 14.01
N ILE A 277 6.16 -12.10 14.46
CA ILE A 277 5.45 -11.55 15.61
C ILE A 277 3.95 -11.51 15.35
N GLY A 278 3.54 -11.01 14.18
CA GLY A 278 2.14 -11.00 13.78
C GLY A 278 1.53 -12.40 13.74
N GLY A 279 2.29 -13.38 13.26
CA GLY A 279 1.90 -14.79 13.29
C GLY A 279 1.70 -15.32 14.70
N ALA A 280 2.62 -15.00 15.62
CA ALA A 280 2.51 -15.40 17.02
C ALA A 280 1.26 -14.81 17.70
N PHE A 281 0.92 -13.54 17.43
CA PHE A 281 -0.29 -12.90 17.97
C PHE A 281 -1.59 -13.55 17.49
N HIS A 282 -1.58 -14.15 16.30
CA HIS A 282 -2.76 -14.78 15.70
C HIS A 282 -2.74 -16.32 15.77
N GLU A 283 -1.76 -16.90 16.47
CA GLU A 283 -1.60 -18.36 16.58
C GLU A 283 -1.56 -19.07 15.22
N LYS A 284 -0.96 -18.42 14.20
CA LYS A 284 -0.85 -18.93 12.82
C LYS A 284 0.47 -18.55 12.15
N SER A 285 0.73 -19.15 11.01
CA SER A 285 1.89 -18.82 10.19
C SER A 285 1.47 -18.02 8.96
N PHE A 286 1.71 -16.72 8.95
CA PHE A 286 1.52 -15.91 7.75
C PHE A 286 2.41 -16.34 6.58
N TYR A 287 3.55 -16.99 6.84
CA TYR A 287 4.38 -17.55 5.79
C TYR A 287 3.70 -18.67 5.01
N LYS A 288 2.87 -19.47 5.66
CA LYS A 288 2.27 -20.69 5.09
C LYS A 288 0.78 -20.54 4.77
N GLU A 289 0.07 -19.73 5.53
CA GLU A 289 -1.39 -19.69 5.51
C GLU A 289 -1.96 -18.55 4.67
N THR A 290 -1.11 -17.63 4.18
CA THR A 290 -1.56 -16.62 3.24
C THR A 290 -1.43 -17.10 1.80
N LYS A 291 -2.44 -16.80 0.98
CA LYS A 291 -2.39 -17.03 -0.46
C LYS A 291 -1.50 -16.01 -1.19
N TYR A 292 -1.23 -14.86 -0.59
CA TYR A 292 -0.41 -13.81 -1.19
C TYR A 292 1.06 -14.22 -1.18
N ASN A 293 1.57 -14.55 -2.35
CA ASN A 293 2.95 -14.87 -2.63
C ASN A 293 3.24 -14.61 -4.12
N LEU A 294 4.49 -14.75 -4.56
CA LEU A 294 4.87 -14.47 -5.95
C LEU A 294 4.21 -15.41 -6.95
N ASP A 295 3.94 -16.67 -6.59
CA ASP A 295 3.20 -17.61 -7.46
C ASP A 295 1.73 -17.19 -7.62
N TYR A 296 1.10 -16.71 -6.53
CA TYR A 296 -0.24 -16.17 -6.60
C TYR A 296 -0.33 -14.94 -7.49
N LEU A 297 0.71 -14.09 -7.49
CA LEU A 297 0.81 -12.95 -8.41
C LEU A 297 1.16 -13.38 -9.85
N GLY A 298 1.53 -14.64 -10.08
CA GLY A 298 1.91 -15.15 -11.39
C GLY A 298 3.33 -14.82 -11.82
N ILE A 299 4.21 -14.45 -10.90
CA ILE A 299 5.60 -14.04 -11.17
C ILE A 299 6.65 -14.89 -10.43
N GLY A 300 6.22 -15.87 -9.62
CA GLY A 300 7.11 -16.65 -8.77
C GLY A 300 8.13 -17.49 -9.53
N HIS A 301 7.81 -17.92 -10.74
CA HIS A 301 8.69 -18.74 -11.60
C HIS A 301 9.70 -17.92 -12.42
N MET A 302 9.51 -16.59 -12.55
CA MET A 302 10.32 -15.75 -13.41
C MET A 302 11.73 -15.53 -12.85
N THR A 303 12.74 -15.57 -13.69
CA THR A 303 14.07 -15.02 -13.40
C THR A 303 13.98 -13.50 -13.26
N LYS A 304 15.06 -12.86 -12.82
CA LYS A 304 15.15 -11.41 -12.73
C LYS A 304 14.97 -10.73 -14.10
N GLU A 305 15.59 -11.28 -15.11
CA GLU A 305 15.52 -10.78 -16.50
C GLU A 305 14.11 -10.94 -17.08
N GLU A 306 13.47 -12.07 -16.85
CA GLU A 306 12.08 -12.34 -17.28
C GLU A 306 11.11 -11.43 -16.57
N LEU A 307 11.27 -11.23 -15.26
CA LEU A 307 10.45 -10.32 -14.49
C LEU A 307 10.58 -8.87 -15.00
N ARG A 308 11.81 -8.41 -15.24
CA ARG A 308 12.04 -7.08 -15.82
C ARG A 308 11.37 -6.93 -17.19
N LYS A 309 11.53 -7.91 -18.06
CA LYS A 309 10.88 -7.91 -19.37
C LYS A 309 9.35 -7.85 -19.27
N TYR A 310 8.80 -8.58 -18.31
CA TYR A 310 7.36 -8.51 -18.06
C TYR A 310 6.91 -7.14 -17.54
N LEU A 311 7.66 -6.56 -16.61
CA LEU A 311 7.35 -5.25 -16.03
C LEU A 311 7.41 -4.11 -17.07
N TYR A 312 8.45 -4.10 -17.92
CA TYR A 312 8.68 -2.99 -18.85
C TYR A 312 7.99 -3.19 -20.20
N ASP A 313 8.03 -4.40 -20.74
CA ASP A 313 7.62 -4.68 -22.13
C ASP A 313 6.33 -5.53 -22.21
N GLY A 314 5.80 -5.99 -21.08
CA GLY A 314 4.61 -6.86 -21.03
C GLY A 314 4.86 -8.30 -21.49
N VAL A 315 6.11 -8.69 -21.77
CA VAL A 315 6.45 -10.02 -22.25
C VAL A 315 6.41 -11.03 -21.09
N TYR A 316 5.32 -11.77 -21.02
CA TYR A 316 5.14 -12.79 -19.98
C TYR A 316 5.84 -14.09 -20.37
N THR A 317 6.57 -14.67 -19.43
CA THR A 317 7.18 -16.00 -19.58
C THR A 317 6.27 -17.02 -18.92
N GLU A 318 5.82 -18.02 -19.68
CA GLU A 318 4.99 -19.11 -19.14
C GLU A 318 5.79 -20.00 -18.19
N LYS A 319 5.12 -20.51 -17.16
CA LYS A 319 5.72 -21.50 -16.25
C LYS A 319 5.92 -22.80 -17.01
N LYS A 320 7.18 -23.25 -17.11
CA LYS A 320 7.53 -24.54 -17.75
C LYS A 320 7.05 -25.72 -16.92
#